data_446ab5dc3c53a167722318718ae1819b
#
_entry.id   446ab5dc3c53a167722318718ae1819b
#
_cell.length_a   1.000
_cell.length_b   1.000
_cell.length_c   1.000
_cell.angle_alpha   90.00
_cell.angle_beta   90.00
_cell.angle_gamma   90.00
#
_symmetry.space_group_name_H-M   'P 1'
#
loop_
_entity.id
_entity.type
_entity.pdbx_description
1 polymer ?
#
loop_
_entity_poly.entity_id
_entity_poly.type
_entity_poly.pdbx_seq_one_letter_code
_entity_poly.pdbx_strand_id
1 'polypeptide(L)'
;MKKYIFLFFAVCAFSVYANAQNRTGDCTSYTSDDRSVTFYLNDSSAIQLRLCSQSTVRIWFSPDGSFQRSNPSFAVVNEDLEDVGTVHVDEQNACYEIFTPKLRIRVNKSPFNLQIFDKYQKLLFSDYADKGHISNGQRKLEYKTLRRDEHFFGLGEKTGKLDRRGEAYKMWNSDKPCYSAVEDPLYKSIPFFMSSYRYGIFLDNTYKTEFKFGTESRDYYSFEAPGGEMIYYFIFGKDYKEIMKQYVDLTGKPIMPPKWALGFAQCRGLLTSEKLSYEIAEGYRKRGIPCDVIYQDIGWTQYLQDFEWRKGNYENPKKMLADLKDMGFKVVVSQDPVISQANKRQWEEADRLGYLVKDSTNGRSYDMPWPWGGNCGVVDFTLPAVADWWGAYQQKPIDDGIAGFWTDMGEPAWSNEEQTERLVMKHHLGMHDEIHNVYGLTWDKVVKEQFEKRNPNRRVFQMTRAAFAGLQRYTFGWTGDCGNGDDVTQGWGQMANQIPVLLSAGLGIIPFTTCDITGYCGDIEDYPAMAELYTRWIQMGAFNPLSRIHHEGNVAVEPWLFGEEAEKNAKAAIELKYRLLPYIYTYAREAHETGLPL
;
A
#
# COMPACT_ATOMS: atom_id res chain seq x y z
N MET A 1 -34.55 68.02 -9.58
CA MET A 1 -33.79 67.47 -8.42
C MET A 1 -34.63 66.39 -7.77
N LYS A 2 -34.35 65.11 -8.10
CA LYS A 2 -34.95 63.95 -7.44
C LYS A 2 -33.81 63.16 -6.81
N LYS A 3 -33.75 63.09 -5.47
CA LYS A 3 -32.81 62.32 -4.68
C LYS A 3 -33.27 60.85 -4.69
N TYR A 4 -32.45 59.93 -5.17
CA TYR A 4 -32.64 58.51 -4.99
C TYR A 4 -31.88 58.10 -3.70
N ILE A 5 -32.62 57.54 -2.74
CA ILE A 5 -32.11 56.91 -1.55
C ILE A 5 -31.86 55.43 -1.92
N PHE A 6 -30.60 54.98 -1.92
CA PHE A 6 -30.24 53.58 -2.01
C PHE A 6 -30.23 52.97 -0.59
N LEU A 7 -31.14 52.05 -0.35
CA LEU A 7 -31.16 51.23 0.85
C LEU A 7 -30.17 50.08 0.67
N PHE A 8 -29.07 50.08 1.40
CA PHE A 8 -28.15 48.96 1.48
C PHE A 8 -28.72 47.93 2.46
N PHE A 9 -29.18 46.77 1.96
CA PHE A 9 -29.41 45.60 2.80
C PHE A 9 -28.07 44.92 3.06
N ALA A 10 -27.54 45.06 4.25
CA ALA A 10 -26.43 44.29 4.75
C ALA A 10 -26.94 42.87 5.05
N VAL A 11 -26.67 41.94 4.18
CA VAL A 11 -26.81 40.50 4.45
C VAL A 11 -25.65 40.12 5.38
N CYS A 12 -25.91 40.02 6.69
CA CYS A 12 -25.00 39.39 7.63
C CYS A 12 -24.93 37.91 7.30
N ALA A 13 -23.97 37.50 6.49
CA ALA A 13 -23.55 36.11 6.40
C ALA A 13 -22.89 35.76 7.77
N PHE A 14 -23.61 35.03 8.60
CA PHE A 14 -23.01 34.33 9.73
C PHE A 14 -22.11 33.25 9.18
N SER A 15 -20.84 33.57 8.96
CA SER A 15 -19.78 32.60 8.88
C SER A 15 -19.70 31.95 10.25
N VAL A 16 -20.18 30.73 10.36
CA VAL A 16 -19.84 29.85 11.48
C VAL A 16 -18.34 29.62 11.38
N TYR A 17 -17.54 30.47 12.02
CA TYR A 17 -16.15 30.12 12.30
C TYR A 17 -16.21 28.91 13.22
N ALA A 18 -15.96 27.72 12.68
CA ALA A 18 -15.59 26.59 13.51
C ALA A 18 -14.37 27.04 14.31
N ASN A 19 -14.55 27.25 15.61
CA ASN A 19 -13.45 27.59 16.51
C ASN A 19 -12.41 26.46 16.40
N ALA A 20 -11.21 26.79 15.90
CA ALA A 20 -10.10 25.87 15.90
C ALA A 20 -9.85 25.45 17.36
N GLN A 21 -10.04 24.18 17.65
CA GLN A 21 -9.79 23.61 18.95
C GLN A 21 -8.29 23.52 19.15
N ASN A 22 -7.74 24.32 20.06
CA ASN A 22 -6.30 24.40 20.31
C ASN A 22 -5.82 23.48 21.45
N ARG A 23 -6.75 22.83 22.15
CA ARG A 23 -6.49 21.87 23.22
C ARG A 23 -7.62 20.86 23.33
N THR A 24 -7.31 19.68 23.85
CA THR A 24 -8.30 18.66 24.22
C THR A 24 -9.12 19.15 25.41
N GLY A 25 -10.45 18.96 25.38
CA GLY A 25 -11.36 19.33 26.45
C GLY A 25 -11.16 18.54 27.75
N ASP A 26 -11.90 18.93 28.80
CA ASP A 26 -11.93 18.21 30.07
C ASP A 26 -12.99 17.09 30.00
N CYS A 27 -12.67 15.90 30.52
CA CYS A 27 -13.60 14.79 30.58
C CYS A 27 -14.67 15.03 31.66
N THR A 28 -15.94 14.99 31.27
CA THR A 28 -17.09 15.26 32.13
C THR A 28 -17.80 13.99 32.62
N SER A 29 -17.79 12.95 31.80
CA SER A 29 -18.45 11.67 32.12
C SER A 29 -17.92 10.56 31.22
N TYR A 30 -18.32 9.33 31.52
CA TYR A 30 -18.09 8.17 30.65
C TYR A 30 -19.31 7.26 30.61
N THR A 31 -19.36 6.43 29.54
CA THR A 31 -20.22 5.24 29.45
C THR A 31 -19.37 4.04 29.09
N SER A 32 -19.79 2.84 29.47
CA SER A 32 -19.10 1.59 29.11
C SER A 32 -20.06 0.51 28.68
N ASP A 33 -19.60 -0.32 27.76
CA ASP A 33 -20.19 -1.61 27.41
C ASP A 33 -19.19 -2.75 27.71
N ASP A 34 -19.47 -3.95 27.22
CA ASP A 34 -18.62 -5.11 27.51
C ASP A 34 -17.14 -4.95 27.10
N ARG A 35 -16.86 -4.19 26.02
CA ARG A 35 -15.51 -4.06 25.46
C ARG A 35 -15.03 -2.63 25.30
N SER A 36 -15.93 -1.65 25.45
CA SER A 36 -15.61 -0.25 25.13
C SER A 36 -15.93 0.68 26.28
N VAL A 37 -15.15 1.75 26.37
CA VAL A 37 -15.43 2.89 27.24
C VAL A 37 -15.40 4.16 26.40
N THR A 38 -16.47 4.94 26.48
CA THR A 38 -16.59 6.23 25.78
C THR A 38 -16.53 7.36 26.80
N PHE A 39 -15.54 8.25 26.65
CA PHE A 39 -15.34 9.44 27.48
C PHE A 39 -15.90 10.66 26.74
N TYR A 40 -16.77 11.43 27.40
CA TYR A 40 -17.37 12.64 26.86
C TYR A 40 -16.68 13.86 27.42
N LEU A 41 -16.36 14.83 26.54
CA LEU A 41 -15.64 16.03 26.90
C LEU A 41 -16.56 17.26 26.95
N ASN A 42 -16.12 18.32 27.63
CA ASN A 42 -16.88 19.56 27.81
C ASN A 42 -17.01 20.42 26.53
N ASP A 43 -16.33 20.03 25.45
CA ASP A 43 -16.34 20.67 24.13
C ASP A 43 -17.20 19.92 23.10
N SER A 44 -18.03 18.98 23.54
CA SER A 44 -18.89 18.07 22.77
C SER A 44 -18.14 16.96 22.03
N SER A 45 -16.82 16.90 22.09
CA SER A 45 -16.06 15.78 21.56
C SER A 45 -16.12 14.56 22.48
N ALA A 46 -15.79 13.40 21.94
CA ALA A 46 -15.69 12.17 22.71
C ALA A 46 -14.55 11.28 22.21
N ILE A 47 -13.99 10.49 23.12
CA ILE A 47 -12.97 9.50 22.81
C ILE A 47 -13.48 8.12 23.27
N GLN A 48 -13.54 7.18 22.33
CA GLN A 48 -13.88 5.79 22.62
C GLN A 48 -12.63 4.92 22.62
N LEU A 49 -12.46 4.15 23.68
CA LEU A 49 -11.47 3.09 23.80
C LEU A 49 -12.19 1.74 23.69
N ARG A 50 -11.77 0.88 22.76
CA ARG A 50 -12.25 -0.51 22.64
C ARG A 50 -11.08 -1.46 22.87
N LEU A 51 -11.23 -2.39 23.78
CA LEU A 51 -10.27 -3.47 24.02
C LEU A 51 -10.47 -4.57 22.96
N CYS A 52 -9.59 -4.62 21.97
CA CYS A 52 -9.57 -5.69 20.95
C CYS A 52 -8.92 -6.97 21.50
N SER A 53 -7.92 -6.81 22.38
CA SER A 53 -7.28 -7.87 23.14
C SER A 53 -6.74 -7.32 24.47
N GLN A 54 -6.07 -8.15 25.26
CA GLN A 54 -5.36 -7.69 26.46
C GLN A 54 -4.21 -6.70 26.17
N SER A 55 -3.79 -6.55 24.91
CA SER A 55 -2.65 -5.72 24.49
C SER A 55 -2.93 -4.84 23.27
N THR A 56 -4.12 -4.92 22.68
CA THR A 56 -4.52 -4.10 21.53
C THR A 56 -5.76 -3.28 21.88
N VAL A 57 -5.66 -1.96 21.71
CA VAL A 57 -6.71 -1.00 22.03
C VAL A 57 -7.00 -0.16 20.79
N ARG A 58 -8.26 -0.13 20.34
CA ARG A 58 -8.73 0.84 19.37
C ARG A 58 -9.04 2.15 20.08
N ILE A 59 -8.53 3.25 19.57
CA ILE A 59 -8.82 4.62 20.00
C ILE A 59 -9.56 5.31 18.86
N TRP A 60 -10.73 5.87 19.16
CA TRP A 60 -11.54 6.62 18.20
C TRP A 60 -11.85 8.00 18.76
N PHE A 61 -11.27 9.03 18.18
CA PHE A 61 -11.59 10.43 18.49
C PHE A 61 -12.72 10.93 17.59
N SER A 62 -13.80 11.38 18.19
CA SER A 62 -14.96 12.00 17.52
C SER A 62 -15.13 13.43 17.98
N PRO A 63 -14.97 14.43 17.10
CA PRO A 63 -15.12 15.85 17.46
C PRO A 63 -16.55 16.27 17.83
N ASP A 64 -17.56 15.53 17.40
CA ASP A 64 -18.99 15.78 17.64
C ASP A 64 -19.66 14.74 18.55
N GLY A 65 -18.87 13.79 19.07
CA GLY A 65 -19.36 12.69 19.91
C GLY A 65 -20.10 11.58 19.15
N SER A 66 -20.11 11.63 17.82
CA SER A 66 -20.72 10.59 16.97
C SER A 66 -19.70 9.52 16.57
N PHE A 67 -20.07 8.25 16.69
CA PHE A 67 -19.23 7.10 16.34
C PHE A 67 -19.83 6.30 15.18
N GLN A 68 -19.95 6.96 14.03
CA GLN A 68 -20.44 6.35 12.78
C GLN A 68 -19.35 6.39 11.73
N ARG A 69 -19.10 5.25 11.10
CA ARG A 69 -18.18 5.15 9.95
C ARG A 69 -18.93 5.34 8.64
N SER A 70 -18.32 6.04 7.70
CA SER A 70 -18.81 6.15 6.33
C SER A 70 -18.73 4.81 5.61
N ASN A 71 -17.62 4.09 5.80
CA ASN A 71 -17.36 2.77 5.21
C ASN A 71 -16.78 1.81 6.25
N PRO A 72 -17.00 0.49 6.11
CA PRO A 72 -16.21 -0.49 6.86
C PRO A 72 -14.71 -0.32 6.61
N SER A 73 -13.87 -0.75 7.55
CA SER A 73 -12.42 -0.73 7.33
C SER A 73 -12.03 -1.59 6.13
N PHE A 74 -11.18 -1.03 5.27
CA PHE A 74 -10.58 -1.79 4.16
C PHE A 74 -9.43 -2.69 4.64
N ALA A 75 -8.80 -2.33 5.76
CA ALA A 75 -7.65 -3.03 6.32
C ALA A 75 -8.03 -4.03 7.43
N VAL A 76 -8.87 -3.62 8.37
CA VAL A 76 -9.21 -4.43 9.55
C VAL A 76 -10.24 -5.49 9.20
N VAL A 77 -9.94 -6.73 9.54
CA VAL A 77 -10.82 -7.89 9.29
C VAL A 77 -11.42 -8.46 10.56
N ASN A 78 -10.80 -8.19 11.71
CA ASN A 78 -11.25 -8.68 13.00
C ASN A 78 -10.79 -7.73 14.11
N GLU A 79 -11.73 -7.20 14.90
CA GLU A 79 -11.43 -6.40 16.09
C GLU A 79 -11.51 -7.21 17.39
N ASP A 80 -12.15 -8.36 17.36
CA ASP A 80 -12.32 -9.25 18.52
C ASP A 80 -11.22 -10.31 18.52
N LEU A 81 -9.98 -9.85 18.80
CA LEU A 81 -8.78 -10.68 18.71
C LEU A 81 -8.67 -11.69 19.84
N GLU A 82 -9.23 -11.36 21.01
CA GLU A 82 -9.15 -12.15 22.23
C GLU A 82 -10.38 -11.86 23.11
N ASP A 83 -10.80 -12.81 23.92
CA ASP A 83 -11.79 -12.55 24.97
C ASP A 83 -11.12 -11.72 26.08
N VAL A 84 -11.63 -10.54 26.34
CA VAL A 84 -11.11 -9.62 27.37
C VAL A 84 -12.01 -9.56 28.61
N GLY A 85 -13.14 -10.27 28.60
CA GLY A 85 -14.18 -10.12 29.61
C GLY A 85 -14.84 -8.74 29.55
N THR A 86 -15.63 -8.41 30.56
CA THR A 86 -16.25 -7.08 30.67
C THR A 86 -15.24 -6.04 31.14
N VAL A 87 -15.17 -4.91 30.44
CA VAL A 87 -14.31 -3.78 30.79
C VAL A 87 -14.75 -3.19 32.12
N HIS A 88 -13.84 -3.07 33.06
CA HIS A 88 -14.07 -2.39 34.33
C HIS A 88 -13.30 -1.07 34.38
N VAL A 89 -14.01 0.00 34.75
CA VAL A 89 -13.44 1.33 34.93
C VAL A 89 -13.35 1.65 36.42
N ASP A 90 -12.14 1.86 36.92
CA ASP A 90 -11.90 2.32 38.28
C ASP A 90 -11.82 3.85 38.27
N GLU A 91 -12.84 4.51 38.84
CA GLU A 91 -12.94 5.96 38.87
C GLU A 91 -12.24 6.53 40.10
N GLN A 92 -11.30 7.43 39.87
CA GLN A 92 -10.59 8.19 40.88
C GLN A 92 -10.91 9.69 40.75
N ASN A 93 -10.49 10.50 41.72
CA ASN A 93 -10.77 11.95 41.71
C ASN A 93 -10.26 12.65 40.45
N ALA A 94 -9.03 12.36 40.02
CA ALA A 94 -8.36 13.04 38.92
C ALA A 94 -8.29 12.23 37.62
N CYS A 95 -8.62 10.94 37.64
CA CYS A 95 -8.47 10.06 36.49
C CYS A 95 -9.42 8.87 36.52
N TYR A 96 -9.53 8.21 35.38
CA TYR A 96 -10.08 6.86 35.23
C TYR A 96 -8.97 5.87 34.94
N GLU A 97 -9.10 4.65 35.45
CA GLU A 97 -8.15 3.56 35.24
C GLU A 97 -8.86 2.34 34.64
N ILE A 98 -8.28 1.75 33.61
CA ILE A 98 -8.73 0.50 32.98
C ILE A 98 -7.56 -0.47 33.02
N PHE A 99 -7.79 -1.71 33.45
CA PHE A 99 -6.75 -2.72 33.58
C PHE A 99 -7.04 -3.91 32.67
N THR A 100 -5.98 -4.40 32.04
CA THR A 100 -5.91 -5.72 31.43
C THR A 100 -4.74 -6.49 32.06
N PRO A 101 -4.62 -7.79 31.86
CA PRO A 101 -3.44 -8.55 32.31
C PRO A 101 -2.09 -8.03 31.76
N LYS A 102 -2.09 -7.26 30.67
CA LYS A 102 -0.89 -6.74 30.00
C LYS A 102 -0.72 -5.23 30.10
N LEU A 103 -1.82 -4.48 30.22
CA LEU A 103 -1.83 -3.01 30.16
C LEU A 103 -2.55 -2.40 31.36
N ARG A 104 -2.10 -1.21 31.73
CA ARG A 104 -2.85 -0.24 32.52
C ARG A 104 -3.07 1.01 31.67
N ILE A 105 -4.33 1.38 31.50
CA ILE A 105 -4.75 2.55 30.71
C ILE A 105 -5.26 3.58 31.71
N ARG A 106 -4.65 4.75 31.72
CA ARG A 106 -5.07 5.89 32.53
C ARG A 106 -5.61 6.99 31.63
N VAL A 107 -6.74 7.56 32.03
CA VAL A 107 -7.33 8.74 31.41
C VAL A 107 -7.43 9.83 32.46
N ASN A 108 -6.59 10.84 32.37
CA ASN A 108 -6.70 12.03 33.21
C ASN A 108 -7.95 12.81 32.81
N LYS A 109 -8.67 13.42 33.79
CA LYS A 109 -9.95 14.09 33.56
C LYS A 109 -9.79 15.51 33.05
N SER A 110 -8.79 16.27 33.54
CA SER A 110 -8.64 17.69 33.21
C SER A 110 -7.17 18.10 33.09
N PRO A 111 -6.70 18.43 31.87
CA PRO A 111 -7.36 18.13 30.60
C PRO A 111 -7.43 16.63 30.36
N PHE A 112 -8.31 16.18 29.42
CA PHE A 112 -8.28 14.78 28.99
C PHE A 112 -6.88 14.45 28.45
N ASN A 113 -6.31 13.36 28.96
CA ASN A 113 -4.98 12.89 28.53
C ASN A 113 -4.88 11.39 28.73
N LEU A 114 -4.73 10.67 27.62
CA LEU A 114 -4.59 9.22 27.60
C LEU A 114 -3.15 8.79 27.83
N GLN A 115 -2.96 7.85 28.74
CA GLN A 115 -1.66 7.25 29.05
C GLN A 115 -1.81 5.72 29.09
N ILE A 116 -0.88 5.02 28.47
CA ILE A 116 -0.86 3.56 28.45
C ILE A 116 0.47 3.05 29.03
N PHE A 117 0.36 2.20 30.04
CA PHE A 117 1.48 1.59 30.73
C PHE A 117 1.47 0.07 30.52
N ASP A 118 2.62 -0.57 30.60
CA ASP A 118 2.69 -2.01 30.74
C ASP A 118 2.32 -2.46 32.17
N LYS A 119 2.18 -3.76 32.37
CA LYS A 119 1.87 -4.35 33.69
C LYS A 119 2.91 -4.05 34.77
N TYR A 120 4.11 -3.60 34.40
CA TYR A 120 5.19 -3.21 35.32
C TYR A 120 5.20 -1.70 35.60
N GLN A 121 4.16 -0.97 35.20
CA GLN A 121 4.00 0.48 35.38
C GLN A 121 4.99 1.32 34.52
N LYS A 122 5.62 0.73 33.52
CA LYS A 122 6.41 1.49 32.55
C LYS A 122 5.48 2.20 31.56
N LEU A 123 5.57 3.53 31.47
CA LEU A 123 4.82 4.31 30.49
C LEU A 123 5.28 3.95 29.09
N LEU A 124 4.36 3.47 28.26
CA LEU A 124 4.60 3.08 26.87
C LEU A 124 4.24 4.20 25.89
N PHE A 125 3.08 4.83 26.11
CA PHE A 125 2.45 5.77 25.20
C PHE A 125 1.68 6.81 26.00
N SER A 126 1.69 8.07 25.56
CA SER A 126 0.87 9.12 26.17
C SER A 126 0.53 10.23 25.17
N ASP A 127 -0.61 10.84 25.36
CA ASP A 127 -0.92 12.11 24.75
C ASP A 127 0.08 13.20 25.15
N TYR A 128 0.32 14.16 24.25
CA TYR A 128 1.19 15.30 24.52
C TYR A 128 0.41 16.41 25.22
N ALA A 129 0.68 16.58 26.52
CA ALA A 129 0.07 17.60 27.36
C ALA A 129 -1.45 17.70 27.16
N ASP A 130 -1.96 18.90 26.86
CA ASP A 130 -3.36 19.20 26.57
C ASP A 130 -3.71 19.21 25.07
N LYS A 131 -2.84 18.63 24.22
CA LYS A 131 -3.00 18.60 22.75
C LYS A 131 -3.17 17.17 22.20
N GLY A 132 -3.60 16.21 23.03
CA GLY A 132 -3.72 14.81 22.62
C GLY A 132 -4.59 14.62 21.39
N HIS A 133 -5.75 15.28 21.37
CA HIS A 133 -6.80 15.14 20.35
C HIS A 133 -7.31 16.50 19.92
N ILE A 134 -7.06 16.90 18.69
CA ILE A 134 -7.40 18.22 18.15
C ILE A 134 -8.23 18.07 16.88
N SER A 135 -9.22 18.93 16.70
CA SER A 135 -9.96 19.05 15.45
C SER A 135 -10.00 20.50 14.94
N ASN A 136 -9.97 20.64 13.61
CA ASN A 136 -10.16 21.90 12.92
C ASN A 136 -11.02 21.66 11.68
N GLY A 137 -12.32 21.82 11.82
CA GLY A 137 -13.29 21.41 10.81
C GLY A 137 -13.25 19.89 10.61
N GLN A 138 -13.00 19.45 9.37
CA GLN A 138 -12.89 18.00 9.06
C GLN A 138 -11.52 17.42 9.45
N ARG A 139 -10.48 18.25 9.53
CA ARG A 139 -9.12 17.83 9.85
C ARG A 139 -9.01 17.45 11.33
N LYS A 140 -8.37 16.31 11.59
CA LYS A 140 -8.13 15.79 12.93
C LYS A 140 -6.65 15.52 13.11
N LEU A 141 -6.13 15.83 14.30
CA LEU A 141 -4.71 15.74 14.63
C LEU A 141 -4.55 15.05 15.98
N GLU A 142 -3.58 14.17 16.05
CA GLU A 142 -3.17 13.44 17.25
C GLU A 142 -1.74 13.83 17.60
N TYR A 143 -1.50 14.35 18.80
CA TYR A 143 -0.18 14.68 19.31
C TYR A 143 0.20 13.75 20.45
N LYS A 144 1.33 13.07 20.31
CA LYS A 144 1.81 12.08 21.28
C LYS A 144 3.20 12.46 21.78
N THR A 145 3.44 12.24 23.06
CA THR A 145 4.73 12.54 23.69
C THR A 145 5.85 11.76 23.01
N LEU A 146 6.90 12.47 22.58
CA LEU A 146 8.11 11.89 22.01
C LEU A 146 9.21 11.86 23.07
N ARG A 147 9.73 10.67 23.37
CA ARG A 147 10.82 10.53 24.31
C ARG A 147 12.16 10.76 23.61
N ARG A 148 13.17 11.16 24.39
CA ARG A 148 14.48 11.54 23.87
C ARG A 148 15.19 10.42 23.10
N ASP A 149 14.99 9.18 23.50
CA ASP A 149 15.60 7.97 22.96
C ASP A 149 14.60 7.07 22.21
N GLU A 150 13.47 7.62 21.80
CA GLU A 150 12.46 6.87 21.05
C GLU A 150 12.73 6.91 19.54
N HIS A 151 12.67 5.74 18.91
CA HIS A 151 12.89 5.51 17.47
C HIS A 151 11.66 4.83 16.86
N PHE A 152 11.44 5.04 15.57
CA PHE A 152 10.26 4.56 14.88
C PHE A 152 10.62 3.81 13.61
N PHE A 153 9.90 2.72 13.31
CA PHE A 153 10.15 1.84 12.17
C PHE A 153 8.83 1.46 11.52
N GLY A 154 8.79 1.33 10.19
CA GLY A 154 7.58 0.96 9.46
C GLY A 154 7.16 1.99 8.43
N LEU A 155 5.83 2.21 8.31
CA LEU A 155 5.14 2.98 7.26
C LEU A 155 5.22 2.34 5.87
N GLY A 156 5.58 1.05 5.79
CA GLY A 156 5.64 0.33 4.52
C GLY A 156 6.72 0.85 3.58
N GLU A 157 6.39 0.98 2.31
CA GLU A 157 7.27 1.41 1.25
C GLU A 157 7.54 2.92 1.34
N LYS A 158 8.65 3.27 1.97
CA LYS A 158 9.10 4.66 2.17
C LYS A 158 10.60 4.76 1.96
N THR A 159 11.03 5.82 1.28
CA THR A 159 12.45 6.15 1.10
C THR A 159 13.12 6.60 2.39
N GLY A 160 14.39 6.91 2.32
CA GLY A 160 15.18 7.42 3.43
C GLY A 160 15.64 6.35 4.40
N LYS A 161 15.94 6.75 5.62
CA LYS A 161 16.47 5.86 6.66
C LYS A 161 15.41 4.90 7.18
N LEU A 162 15.83 3.74 7.67
CA LEU A 162 14.92 2.78 8.33
C LEU A 162 14.31 3.36 9.62
N ASP A 163 15.10 4.12 10.40
CA ASP A 163 14.61 4.90 11.53
C ASP A 163 13.93 6.18 11.05
N ARG A 164 12.65 6.32 11.37
CA ARG A 164 11.79 7.44 10.93
C ARG A 164 11.88 8.68 11.83
N ARG A 165 12.65 8.62 12.93
CA ARG A 165 12.79 9.77 13.83
C ARG A 165 13.38 10.98 13.10
N GLY A 166 12.75 12.15 13.28
CA GLY A 166 13.16 13.41 12.64
C GLY A 166 12.63 13.59 11.23
N GLU A 167 11.79 12.67 10.73
CA GLU A 167 11.25 12.69 9.37
C GLU A 167 9.72 12.83 9.39
N ALA A 168 9.16 13.23 8.26
CA ALA A 168 7.72 13.29 8.01
C ALA A 168 7.37 12.50 6.76
N TYR A 169 6.18 11.84 6.77
CA TYR A 169 5.74 10.98 5.66
C TYR A 169 4.25 11.15 5.40
N LYS A 170 3.90 11.19 4.12
CA LYS A 170 2.51 11.25 3.64
C LYS A 170 2.01 9.87 3.18
N MET A 171 0.76 9.59 3.45
CA MET A 171 0.04 8.44 2.91
C MET A 171 -0.85 8.90 1.76
N TRP A 172 -0.35 8.81 0.55
CA TRP A 172 -1.05 9.15 -0.67
C TRP A 172 -0.43 8.41 -1.83
N ASN A 173 -1.11 7.40 -2.34
CA ASN A 173 -0.56 6.56 -3.41
C ASN A 173 -0.22 7.42 -4.62
N SER A 174 1.05 7.45 -5.00
CA SER A 174 1.55 8.35 -6.03
C SER A 174 2.44 7.63 -7.01
N ASP A 175 2.19 7.85 -8.29
CA ASP A 175 3.08 7.41 -9.35
C ASP A 175 4.32 8.31 -9.38
N LYS A 176 5.46 7.74 -9.07
CA LYS A 176 6.74 8.43 -8.94
C LYS A 176 7.83 7.69 -9.71
N PRO A 177 7.79 7.68 -11.04
CA PRO A 177 8.83 7.03 -11.81
C PRO A 177 10.20 7.67 -11.51
N CYS A 178 11.23 6.85 -11.48
CA CYS A 178 12.62 7.26 -11.25
C CYS A 178 12.84 7.97 -9.89
N TYR A 179 12.06 7.64 -8.87
CA TYR A 179 12.07 8.34 -7.58
C TYR A 179 13.46 8.37 -6.91
N SER A 180 13.73 9.48 -6.24
CA SER A 180 14.97 9.70 -5.51
C SER A 180 14.98 9.05 -4.11
N ALA A 181 16.12 9.06 -3.43
CA ALA A 181 16.27 8.53 -2.07
C ALA A 181 15.53 9.34 -0.99
N VAL A 182 14.92 10.45 -1.35
CA VAL A 182 14.18 11.34 -0.44
C VAL A 182 12.74 11.59 -0.89
N GLU A 183 12.29 10.86 -1.92
CA GLU A 183 10.95 11.03 -2.48
C GLU A 183 9.87 10.49 -1.52
N ASP A 184 8.85 11.28 -1.27
CA ASP A 184 7.63 10.91 -0.54
C ASP A 184 6.46 11.81 -1.00
N PRO A 185 5.28 11.28 -1.26
CA PRO A 185 4.84 9.89 -1.11
C PRO A 185 5.26 8.98 -2.28
N LEU A 186 5.13 7.66 -2.08
CA LEU A 186 5.31 6.62 -3.10
C LEU A 186 4.00 5.86 -3.38
N TYR A 187 4.10 4.72 -4.04
CA TYR A 187 2.98 3.95 -4.62
C TYR A 187 2.02 3.32 -3.60
N LYS A 188 2.48 3.07 -2.34
CA LYS A 188 1.68 2.37 -1.31
C LYS A 188 1.56 3.16 -0.03
N SER A 189 0.39 3.09 0.57
CA SER A 189 0.08 3.73 1.85
C SER A 189 -0.16 2.70 2.94
N ILE A 190 0.81 2.54 3.85
CA ILE A 190 0.73 1.61 4.99
C ILE A 190 0.87 2.42 6.28
N PRO A 191 -0.21 2.96 6.84
CA PRO A 191 -0.18 3.84 8.01
C PRO A 191 0.04 3.07 9.32
N PHE A 192 1.06 2.20 9.34
CA PHE A 192 1.47 1.38 10.48
C PHE A 192 2.95 1.57 10.78
N PHE A 193 3.25 1.91 12.03
CA PHE A 193 4.62 1.99 12.52
C PHE A 193 4.77 1.35 13.90
N MET A 194 5.99 1.03 14.27
CA MET A 194 6.38 0.49 15.58
C MET A 194 7.40 1.41 16.26
N SER A 195 7.24 1.59 17.57
CA SER A 195 8.17 2.33 18.42
C SER A 195 9.16 1.41 19.13
N SER A 196 10.39 1.92 19.38
CA SER A 196 11.39 1.27 20.24
C SER A 196 10.90 1.07 21.68
N TYR A 197 9.80 1.70 22.07
CA TYR A 197 9.10 1.48 23.35
C TYR A 197 8.12 0.29 23.31
N ARG A 198 8.22 -0.57 22.27
CA ARG A 198 7.48 -1.84 22.14
C ARG A 198 5.98 -1.66 21.98
N TYR A 199 5.57 -0.65 21.27
CA TYR A 199 4.20 -0.52 20.78
C TYR A 199 4.19 -0.27 19.27
N GLY A 200 3.08 -0.57 18.64
CA GLY A 200 2.76 -0.17 17.27
C GLY A 200 1.54 0.72 17.24
N ILE A 201 1.46 1.60 16.26
CA ILE A 201 0.27 2.38 15.92
C ILE A 201 -0.12 2.08 14.49
N PHE A 202 -1.39 1.74 14.29
CA PHE A 202 -2.02 1.63 12.98
C PHE A 202 -3.14 2.67 12.89
N LEU A 203 -3.05 3.62 11.96
CA LEU A 203 -4.08 4.61 11.67
C LEU A 203 -5.03 4.08 10.59
N ASP A 204 -6.26 3.75 10.97
CA ASP A 204 -7.29 3.23 10.06
C ASP A 204 -8.10 4.37 9.43
N ASN A 205 -7.43 5.14 8.56
CA ASN A 205 -7.99 6.25 7.80
C ASN A 205 -7.43 6.22 6.38
N THR A 206 -8.30 6.35 5.38
CA THR A 206 -7.97 6.18 3.95
C THR A 206 -7.65 7.47 3.21
N TYR A 207 -7.88 8.63 3.84
CA TYR A 207 -7.56 9.93 3.26
C TYR A 207 -6.04 10.17 3.19
N LYS A 208 -5.63 11.31 2.62
CA LYS A 208 -4.23 11.76 2.58
C LYS A 208 -3.74 12.10 3.99
N THR A 209 -3.29 11.08 4.74
CA THR A 209 -2.80 11.25 6.11
C THR A 209 -1.30 11.58 6.14
N GLU A 210 -0.85 12.21 7.22
CA GLU A 210 0.55 12.59 7.41
C GLU A 210 1.04 12.17 8.80
N PHE A 211 2.29 11.70 8.88
CA PHE A 211 3.00 11.33 10.10
C PHE A 211 4.24 12.20 10.25
N LYS A 212 4.47 12.78 11.45
CA LYS A 212 5.60 13.68 11.74
C LYS A 212 6.30 13.22 13.02
N PHE A 213 7.47 12.61 12.86
CA PHE A 213 8.20 12.01 13.99
C PHE A 213 9.20 12.98 14.61
N GLY A 214 8.70 14.09 15.19
CA GLY A 214 9.52 15.09 15.84
C GLY A 214 10.09 16.15 14.91
N THR A 215 9.52 16.35 13.73
CA THR A 215 9.91 17.42 12.78
C THR A 215 9.46 18.80 13.23
N GLU A 216 8.34 18.88 13.94
CA GLU A 216 7.78 20.14 14.44
C GLU A 216 8.27 20.47 15.86
N SER A 217 8.52 19.45 16.68
CA SER A 217 9.01 19.57 18.06
C SER A 217 9.80 18.33 18.46
N ARG A 218 10.75 18.50 19.37
CA ARG A 218 11.47 17.35 19.97
C ARG A 218 10.69 16.66 21.10
N ASP A 219 9.56 17.23 21.50
CA ASP A 219 8.77 16.79 22.64
C ASP A 219 7.55 15.97 22.23
N TYR A 220 7.15 16.01 20.95
CA TYR A 220 6.03 15.24 20.42
C TYR A 220 6.27 14.74 18.99
N TYR A 221 5.58 13.66 18.68
CA TYR A 221 5.27 13.26 17.31
C TYR A 221 3.77 13.39 17.06
N SER A 222 3.37 13.49 15.81
CA SER A 222 1.97 13.67 15.45
C SER A 222 1.59 12.87 14.21
N PHE A 223 0.30 12.60 14.09
CA PHE A 223 -0.31 12.14 12.85
C PHE A 223 -1.66 12.81 12.65
N GLU A 224 -2.03 13.01 11.39
CA GLU A 224 -3.21 13.76 11.03
C GLU A 224 -3.96 13.19 9.84
N ALA A 225 -5.27 13.49 9.79
CA ALA A 225 -6.16 13.16 8.69
C ALA A 225 -6.97 14.39 8.28
N PRO A 226 -7.03 14.75 6.98
CA PRO A 226 -7.79 15.90 6.50
C PRO A 226 -9.30 15.64 6.46
N GLY A 227 -9.72 14.38 6.53
CA GLY A 227 -11.11 13.92 6.50
C GLY A 227 -11.27 12.52 7.10
N GLY A 228 -12.48 12.00 7.06
CA GLY A 228 -12.80 10.68 7.60
C GLY A 228 -12.73 10.59 9.12
N GLU A 229 -12.76 9.40 9.66
CA GLU A 229 -12.72 9.13 11.08
C GLU A 229 -11.27 9.11 11.59
N MET A 230 -11.05 9.59 12.83
CA MET A 230 -9.76 9.44 13.51
C MET A 230 -9.80 8.18 14.37
N ILE A 231 -9.51 7.05 13.72
CA ILE A 231 -9.45 5.72 14.34
C ILE A 231 -8.02 5.21 14.23
N TYR A 232 -7.44 4.84 15.36
CA TYR A 232 -6.15 4.17 15.36
C TYR A 232 -6.09 3.07 16.41
N TYR A 233 -5.20 2.11 16.19
CA TYR A 233 -4.98 0.96 17.07
C TYR A 233 -3.62 1.10 17.73
N PHE A 234 -3.61 1.08 19.07
CA PHE A 234 -2.42 0.89 19.86
C PHE A 234 -2.22 -0.62 20.07
N ILE A 235 -1.03 -1.13 19.74
CA ILE A 235 -0.69 -2.55 19.79
C ILE A 235 0.58 -2.72 20.62
N PHE A 236 0.48 -3.35 21.78
CA PHE A 236 1.64 -3.63 22.65
C PHE A 236 2.17 -5.05 22.42
N GLY A 237 3.50 -5.21 22.39
CA GLY A 237 4.15 -6.51 22.34
C GLY A 237 5.43 -6.55 23.20
N LYS A 238 5.83 -7.74 23.63
CA LYS A 238 7.11 -7.93 24.33
C LYS A 238 8.31 -7.62 23.42
N ASP A 239 8.11 -7.76 22.10
CA ASP A 239 9.06 -7.47 21.03
C ASP A 239 8.31 -7.08 19.74
N TYR A 240 9.05 -6.70 18.70
CA TYR A 240 8.47 -6.32 17.40
C TYR A 240 7.71 -7.47 16.71
N LYS A 241 8.15 -8.73 16.93
CA LYS A 241 7.48 -9.91 16.35
C LYS A 241 6.07 -10.06 16.89
N GLU A 242 5.88 -9.86 18.20
CA GLU A 242 4.55 -9.93 18.81
C GLU A 242 3.64 -8.77 18.34
N ILE A 243 4.20 -7.56 18.16
CA ILE A 243 3.46 -6.41 17.59
C ILE A 243 3.00 -6.72 16.17
N MET A 244 3.90 -7.19 15.31
CA MET A 244 3.61 -7.53 13.92
C MET A 244 2.56 -8.64 13.82
N LYS A 245 2.68 -9.67 14.67
CA LYS A 245 1.70 -10.76 14.72
C LYS A 245 0.30 -10.24 15.08
N GLN A 246 0.18 -9.39 16.10
CA GLN A 246 -1.12 -8.81 16.49
C GLN A 246 -1.68 -7.90 15.40
N TYR A 247 -0.83 -7.14 14.70
CA TYR A 247 -1.25 -6.36 13.55
C TYR A 247 -1.78 -7.25 12.41
N VAL A 248 -1.16 -8.41 12.18
CA VAL A 248 -1.66 -9.42 11.22
C VAL A 248 -2.96 -10.07 11.69
N ASP A 249 -3.10 -10.36 12.98
CA ASP A 249 -4.36 -10.87 13.53
C ASP A 249 -5.52 -9.86 13.32
N LEU A 250 -5.21 -8.55 13.38
CA LEU A 250 -6.15 -7.46 13.11
C LEU A 250 -6.44 -7.29 11.61
N THR A 251 -5.42 -7.35 10.74
CA THR A 251 -5.52 -6.97 9.32
C THR A 251 -5.51 -8.15 8.34
N GLY A 252 -5.37 -9.36 8.85
CA GLY A 252 -5.35 -10.59 8.07
C GLY A 252 -3.96 -11.04 7.63
N LYS A 253 -3.84 -12.34 7.41
CA LYS A 253 -2.57 -13.01 7.09
C LYS A 253 -2.15 -12.79 5.64
N PRO A 254 -0.83 -12.72 5.37
CA PRO A 254 -0.29 -12.76 4.01
C PRO A 254 -0.69 -14.05 3.29
N ILE A 255 -0.98 -13.96 1.98
CA ILE A 255 -1.18 -15.15 1.15
C ILE A 255 0.14 -15.88 0.91
N MET A 256 0.08 -17.22 0.82
CA MET A 256 1.27 -18.04 0.54
C MET A 256 1.58 -18.03 -0.96
N PRO A 257 2.77 -17.56 -1.40
CA PRO A 257 3.12 -17.57 -2.82
C PRO A 257 3.24 -18.99 -3.38
N PRO A 258 2.94 -19.18 -4.69
CA PRO A 258 3.32 -20.39 -5.36
C PRO A 258 4.86 -20.49 -5.42
N LYS A 259 5.41 -21.70 -5.24
CA LYS A 259 6.87 -21.89 -5.11
C LYS A 259 7.67 -21.31 -6.29
N TRP A 260 7.14 -21.42 -7.50
CA TRP A 260 7.80 -20.91 -8.71
C TRP A 260 7.98 -19.37 -8.70
N ALA A 261 7.11 -18.65 -8.00
CA ALA A 261 7.20 -17.18 -7.91
C ALA A 261 8.41 -16.71 -7.08
N LEU A 262 8.97 -17.56 -6.23
CA LEU A 262 10.16 -17.28 -5.44
C LEU A 262 11.46 -17.55 -6.21
N GLY A 263 11.37 -18.05 -7.46
CA GLY A 263 12.47 -18.20 -8.39
C GLY A 263 12.91 -16.85 -8.98
N PHE A 264 13.63 -16.92 -10.08
CA PHE A 264 14.09 -15.74 -10.80
C PHE A 264 13.18 -15.43 -11.99
N ALA A 265 12.98 -14.14 -12.27
CA ALA A 265 12.08 -13.67 -13.29
C ALA A 265 12.72 -12.62 -14.20
N GLN A 266 12.35 -12.66 -15.48
CA GLN A 266 12.74 -11.68 -16.49
C GLN A 266 11.51 -10.92 -16.97
N CYS A 267 11.62 -9.59 -17.02
CA CYS A 267 10.70 -8.69 -17.69
C CYS A 267 11.46 -7.75 -18.61
N ARG A 268 10.80 -7.27 -19.64
CA ARG A 268 11.26 -6.16 -20.46
C ARG A 268 10.08 -5.20 -20.65
N GLY A 269 10.30 -3.90 -20.41
CA GLY A 269 9.23 -2.91 -20.45
C GLY A 269 8.60 -2.75 -21.82
N LEU A 270 7.31 -2.44 -21.86
CA LEU A 270 6.44 -2.08 -22.99
C LEU A 270 6.50 -2.99 -24.24
N LEU A 271 7.70 -3.30 -24.73
CA LEU A 271 7.87 -4.10 -25.95
C LEU A 271 7.84 -5.58 -25.65
N THR A 272 6.71 -6.19 -25.90
CA THR A 272 6.50 -7.62 -25.76
C THR A 272 6.00 -8.23 -27.05
N SER A 273 6.42 -9.46 -27.34
CA SER A 273 5.93 -10.24 -28.47
C SER A 273 6.17 -11.71 -28.26
N GLU A 274 5.48 -12.54 -29.03
CA GLU A 274 5.70 -13.97 -29.07
C GLU A 274 7.16 -14.31 -29.40
N LYS A 275 7.73 -13.65 -30.43
CA LYS A 275 9.13 -13.82 -30.84
C LYS A 275 10.10 -13.49 -29.71
N LEU A 276 9.94 -12.34 -29.04
CA LEU A 276 10.81 -11.93 -27.95
C LEU A 276 10.73 -12.89 -26.77
N SER A 277 9.55 -13.42 -26.47
CA SER A 277 9.35 -14.40 -25.40
C SER A 277 10.18 -15.67 -25.64
N TYR A 278 10.21 -16.18 -26.87
CA TYR A 278 11.07 -17.30 -27.24
C TYR A 278 12.56 -16.96 -27.16
N GLU A 279 12.97 -15.79 -27.69
CA GLU A 279 14.38 -15.36 -27.66
C GLU A 279 14.92 -15.29 -26.21
N ILE A 280 14.13 -14.72 -25.28
CA ILE A 280 14.48 -14.67 -23.85
C ILE A 280 14.58 -16.09 -23.27
N ALA A 281 13.56 -16.93 -23.47
CA ALA A 281 13.50 -18.27 -22.92
C ALA A 281 14.66 -19.15 -23.41
N GLU A 282 14.93 -19.14 -24.71
CA GLU A 282 16.04 -19.85 -25.33
C GLU A 282 17.41 -19.33 -24.85
N GLY A 283 17.51 -18.00 -24.67
CA GLY A 283 18.70 -17.33 -24.14
C GLY A 283 19.09 -17.86 -22.76
N TYR A 284 18.16 -17.93 -21.83
CA TYR A 284 18.36 -18.51 -20.49
C TYR A 284 18.71 -19.99 -20.54
N ARG A 285 17.97 -20.80 -21.31
CA ARG A 285 18.20 -22.27 -21.39
C ARG A 285 19.53 -22.62 -22.06
N LYS A 286 19.88 -21.91 -23.14
CA LYS A 286 21.17 -22.12 -23.84
C LYS A 286 22.38 -21.88 -22.95
N ARG A 287 22.29 -20.90 -22.04
CA ARG A 287 23.36 -20.54 -21.10
C ARG A 287 23.31 -21.31 -19.79
N GLY A 288 22.25 -22.10 -19.56
CA GLY A 288 22.02 -22.80 -18.31
C GLY A 288 21.88 -21.85 -17.14
N ILE A 289 21.29 -20.65 -17.36
CA ILE A 289 20.94 -19.71 -16.29
C ILE A 289 19.53 -20.04 -15.80
N PRO A 290 19.32 -20.32 -14.50
CA PRO A 290 18.00 -20.61 -13.99
C PRO A 290 17.07 -19.39 -14.10
N CYS A 291 15.84 -19.62 -14.58
CA CYS A 291 14.79 -18.62 -14.64
C CYS A 291 13.44 -19.34 -14.75
N ASP A 292 12.47 -18.95 -13.92
CA ASP A 292 11.16 -19.59 -13.84
C ASP A 292 10.02 -18.77 -14.45
N VAL A 293 10.20 -17.45 -14.59
CA VAL A 293 9.09 -16.55 -14.95
C VAL A 293 9.51 -15.58 -16.04
N ILE A 294 8.64 -15.42 -17.03
CA ILE A 294 8.70 -14.33 -18.01
C ILE A 294 7.48 -13.44 -17.79
N TYR A 295 7.71 -12.14 -17.59
CA TYR A 295 6.65 -11.15 -17.52
C TYR A 295 6.41 -10.55 -18.89
N GLN A 296 5.14 -10.37 -19.23
CA GLN A 296 4.69 -9.58 -20.36
C GLN A 296 4.14 -8.26 -19.83
N ASP A 297 4.79 -7.18 -20.16
CA ASP A 297 4.36 -5.84 -19.83
C ASP A 297 3.16 -5.42 -20.70
N ILE A 298 2.51 -4.30 -20.41
CA ILE A 298 1.24 -3.84 -20.98
C ILE A 298 1.18 -3.88 -22.53
N GLY A 299 2.32 -3.87 -23.19
CA GLY A 299 2.45 -4.07 -24.64
C GLY A 299 1.89 -5.40 -25.19
N TRP A 300 1.59 -6.38 -24.32
CA TRP A 300 0.95 -7.63 -24.73
C TRP A 300 -0.50 -7.44 -25.17
N THR A 301 -1.14 -6.34 -24.72
CA THR A 301 -2.57 -6.12 -24.90
C THR A 301 -2.91 -5.46 -26.22
N GLN A 302 -4.05 -5.80 -26.79
CA GLN A 302 -4.66 -5.07 -27.89
C GLN A 302 -5.28 -3.77 -27.34
N TYR A 303 -5.02 -2.63 -27.94
CA TYR A 303 -5.49 -1.32 -27.47
C TYR A 303 -5.02 -0.92 -26.06
N LEU A 304 -3.91 -1.49 -25.61
CA LEU A 304 -3.37 -1.28 -24.25
C LEU A 304 -4.42 -1.54 -23.16
N GLN A 305 -5.13 -2.63 -23.31
CA GLN A 305 -6.13 -3.12 -22.37
C GLN A 305 -5.92 -4.58 -22.05
N ASP A 306 -6.31 -4.90 -20.88
CA ASP A 306 -6.15 -6.23 -20.29
C ASP A 306 -7.04 -7.24 -20.99
N PHE A 307 -6.68 -8.37 -21.38
CA PHE A 307 -7.52 -9.50 -21.75
C PHE A 307 -7.50 -9.89 -23.24
N GLU A 308 -6.95 -9.07 -24.13
CA GLU A 308 -6.84 -9.42 -25.57
C GLU A 308 -5.39 -9.28 -26.04
N TRP A 309 -4.84 -10.37 -26.56
CA TRP A 309 -3.48 -10.38 -27.12
C TRP A 309 -3.36 -9.46 -28.34
N ARG A 310 -2.27 -8.69 -28.40
CA ARG A 310 -2.00 -7.75 -29.48
C ARG A 310 -1.76 -8.50 -30.79
N LYS A 311 -2.67 -8.29 -31.75
CA LYS A 311 -2.55 -8.85 -33.10
C LYS A 311 -1.29 -8.34 -33.80
N GLY A 312 -0.58 -9.24 -34.47
CA GLY A 312 0.71 -8.95 -35.11
C GLY A 312 1.92 -9.13 -34.19
N ASN A 313 1.75 -9.00 -32.86
CA ASN A 313 2.80 -9.34 -31.90
C ASN A 313 2.64 -10.76 -31.39
N TYR A 314 1.42 -11.27 -31.34
CA TYR A 314 1.08 -12.62 -30.88
C TYR A 314 0.17 -13.29 -31.91
N GLU A 315 0.73 -14.26 -32.64
CA GLU A 315 0.00 -15.03 -33.65
C GLU A 315 -0.71 -16.25 -33.04
N ASN A 316 -0.02 -16.94 -32.14
CA ASN A 316 -0.57 -18.09 -31.44
C ASN A 316 -0.18 -18.11 -29.94
N PRO A 317 -0.75 -17.23 -29.12
CA PRO A 317 -0.37 -17.09 -27.71
C PRO A 317 -0.56 -18.40 -26.91
N LYS A 318 -1.58 -19.21 -27.22
CA LYS A 318 -1.77 -20.52 -26.54
C LYS A 318 -0.61 -21.46 -26.79
N LYS A 319 -0.14 -21.54 -28.05
CA LYS A 319 1.02 -22.37 -28.39
C LYS A 319 2.27 -21.83 -27.72
N MET A 320 2.53 -20.52 -27.78
CA MET A 320 3.66 -19.89 -27.10
C MET A 320 3.67 -20.23 -25.61
N LEU A 321 2.54 -20.07 -24.92
CA LEU A 321 2.42 -20.35 -23.49
C LEU A 321 2.65 -21.84 -23.17
N ALA A 322 2.19 -22.75 -24.02
CA ALA A 322 2.43 -24.17 -23.89
C ALA A 322 3.93 -24.51 -24.07
N ASP A 323 4.56 -24.00 -25.12
CA ASP A 323 5.98 -24.19 -25.40
C ASP A 323 6.86 -23.62 -24.26
N LEU A 324 6.57 -22.42 -23.78
CA LEU A 324 7.28 -21.82 -22.64
C LEU A 324 7.12 -22.65 -21.36
N LYS A 325 5.91 -23.20 -21.14
CA LYS A 325 5.66 -24.12 -20.02
C LYS A 325 6.49 -25.38 -20.14
N ASP A 326 6.61 -25.96 -21.33
CA ASP A 326 7.42 -27.15 -21.59
C ASP A 326 8.92 -26.85 -21.42
N MET A 327 9.35 -25.62 -21.72
CA MET A 327 10.70 -25.14 -21.40
C MET A 327 10.87 -24.81 -19.89
N GLY A 328 9.84 -24.97 -19.05
CA GLY A 328 9.87 -24.73 -17.60
C GLY A 328 9.58 -23.30 -17.16
N PHE A 329 9.02 -22.46 -18.03
CA PHE A 329 8.64 -21.09 -17.67
C PHE A 329 7.16 -20.96 -17.31
N LYS A 330 6.86 -19.98 -16.46
CA LYS A 330 5.54 -19.42 -16.20
C LYS A 330 5.48 -18.03 -16.84
N VAL A 331 4.33 -17.66 -17.33
CA VAL A 331 4.12 -16.31 -17.88
C VAL A 331 3.15 -15.55 -16.98
N VAL A 332 3.55 -14.33 -16.61
CA VAL A 332 2.78 -13.35 -15.84
C VAL A 332 2.52 -12.17 -16.77
N VAL A 333 1.30 -11.62 -16.76
CA VAL A 333 0.93 -10.48 -17.62
C VAL A 333 0.56 -9.27 -16.78
N SER A 334 0.91 -8.07 -17.25
CA SER A 334 0.47 -6.83 -16.61
C SER A 334 -1.02 -6.56 -16.89
N GLN A 335 -1.62 -5.78 -16.01
CA GLN A 335 -2.99 -5.25 -16.11
C GLN A 335 -2.99 -3.81 -15.60
N ASP A 336 -3.81 -2.96 -16.26
CA ASP A 336 -4.13 -1.60 -15.82
C ASP A 336 -5.62 -1.51 -15.43
N PRO A 337 -6.03 -0.65 -14.47
CA PRO A 337 -7.39 -0.61 -13.93
C PRO A 337 -8.36 0.22 -14.78
N VAL A 338 -8.15 0.27 -16.10
CA VAL A 338 -8.89 1.14 -17.01
C VAL A 338 -9.36 0.40 -18.26
N ILE A 339 -10.36 0.96 -18.92
CA ILE A 339 -10.84 0.50 -20.22
C ILE A 339 -10.68 1.63 -21.23
N SER A 340 -9.87 1.42 -22.26
CA SER A 340 -9.65 2.41 -23.31
C SER A 340 -10.89 2.59 -24.18
N GLN A 341 -11.19 3.83 -24.54
CA GLN A 341 -12.25 4.16 -25.50
C GLN A 341 -11.98 3.61 -26.91
N ALA A 342 -10.74 3.26 -27.24
CA ALA A 342 -10.41 2.58 -28.48
C ALA A 342 -11.02 1.17 -28.55
N ASN A 343 -11.25 0.49 -27.41
CA ASN A 343 -12.04 -0.74 -27.35
C ASN A 343 -13.52 -0.42 -27.17
N LYS A 344 -14.15 0.06 -28.21
CA LYS A 344 -15.55 0.49 -28.17
C LYS A 344 -16.47 -0.53 -27.51
N ARG A 345 -16.32 -1.83 -27.84
CA ARG A 345 -17.19 -2.88 -27.30
C ARG A 345 -17.13 -2.97 -25.77
N GLN A 346 -15.94 -3.04 -25.20
CA GLN A 346 -15.77 -3.22 -23.75
C GLN A 346 -16.06 -1.91 -23.01
N TRP A 347 -15.65 -0.76 -23.58
CA TRP A 347 -15.91 0.54 -22.98
C TRP A 347 -17.40 0.86 -22.95
N GLU A 348 -18.13 0.69 -24.08
CA GLU A 348 -19.58 0.90 -24.16
C GLU A 348 -20.37 -0.05 -23.26
N GLU A 349 -19.89 -1.30 -23.11
CA GLU A 349 -20.46 -2.26 -22.17
C GLU A 349 -20.29 -1.76 -20.72
N ALA A 350 -19.08 -1.39 -20.31
CA ALA A 350 -18.77 -0.92 -18.96
C ALA A 350 -19.52 0.38 -18.62
N ASP A 351 -19.57 1.33 -19.56
CA ASP A 351 -20.29 2.60 -19.38
C ASP A 351 -21.79 2.38 -19.23
N ARG A 352 -22.40 1.58 -20.11
CA ARG A 352 -23.84 1.24 -20.07
C ARG A 352 -24.24 0.51 -18.79
N LEU A 353 -23.36 -0.35 -18.27
CA LEU A 353 -23.58 -1.09 -17.01
C LEU A 353 -23.31 -0.23 -15.77
N GLY A 354 -22.74 0.97 -15.94
CA GLY A 354 -22.38 1.85 -14.83
C GLY A 354 -21.18 1.37 -14.05
N TYR A 355 -20.24 0.64 -14.66
CA TYR A 355 -19.08 0.03 -14.04
C TYR A 355 -17.84 0.95 -13.99
N LEU A 356 -17.96 2.14 -14.61
CA LEU A 356 -16.91 3.15 -14.59
C LEU A 356 -17.17 4.20 -13.50
N VAL A 357 -16.09 4.67 -12.89
CA VAL A 357 -16.09 5.79 -11.95
C VAL A 357 -16.75 7.00 -12.61
N LYS A 358 -17.54 7.77 -11.87
CA LYS A 358 -18.28 8.91 -12.39
C LYS A 358 -17.58 10.23 -12.06
N ASP A 359 -17.73 11.20 -12.92
CA ASP A 359 -17.44 12.59 -12.64
C ASP A 359 -18.63 13.18 -11.83
N SER A 360 -18.36 13.58 -10.60
CA SER A 360 -19.38 14.13 -9.68
C SER A 360 -20.00 15.44 -10.14
N THR A 361 -19.34 16.15 -11.07
CA THR A 361 -19.81 17.45 -11.57
C THR A 361 -20.88 17.30 -12.65
N ASN A 362 -20.89 16.20 -13.40
CA ASN A 362 -21.80 16.00 -14.53
C ASN A 362 -22.48 14.62 -14.56
N GLY A 363 -22.07 13.68 -13.69
CA GLY A 363 -22.64 12.33 -13.56
C GLY A 363 -22.25 11.34 -14.66
N ARG A 364 -21.40 11.74 -15.62
CA ARG A 364 -20.90 10.86 -16.69
C ARG A 364 -19.72 10.02 -16.19
N SER A 365 -19.35 9.00 -16.96
CA SER A 365 -18.11 8.28 -16.70
C SER A 365 -16.93 9.22 -16.79
N TYR A 366 -16.04 9.14 -15.78
CA TYR A 366 -14.85 9.98 -15.74
C TYR A 366 -13.88 9.59 -16.87
N ASP A 367 -13.47 10.57 -17.65
CA ASP A 367 -12.61 10.39 -18.80
C ASP A 367 -11.16 10.75 -18.42
N MET A 368 -10.32 9.71 -18.29
CA MET A 368 -8.94 9.86 -17.84
C MET A 368 -7.98 9.70 -19.04
N PRO A 369 -7.15 10.69 -19.34
CA PRO A 369 -6.02 10.49 -20.25
C PRO A 369 -5.08 9.41 -19.70
N TRP A 370 -4.72 8.42 -20.53
CA TRP A 370 -3.86 7.31 -20.12
C TRP A 370 -2.56 7.32 -20.90
N PRO A 371 -1.40 7.04 -20.27
CA PRO A 371 -0.09 7.23 -20.92
C PRO A 371 0.09 6.47 -22.22
N TRP A 372 -0.52 5.29 -22.32
CA TRP A 372 -0.32 4.40 -23.47
C TRP A 372 -1.56 4.21 -24.34
N GLY A 373 -2.70 4.73 -23.97
CA GLY A 373 -3.97 4.32 -24.59
C GLY A 373 -4.97 5.42 -24.94
N GLY A 374 -4.59 6.68 -24.90
CA GLY A 374 -5.53 7.80 -25.11
C GLY A 374 -6.48 7.92 -23.92
N ASN A 375 -7.76 8.26 -24.17
CA ASN A 375 -8.75 8.41 -23.12
C ASN A 375 -9.31 7.06 -22.69
N CYS A 376 -9.41 6.87 -21.38
CA CYS A 376 -9.88 5.64 -20.73
C CYS A 376 -10.94 5.93 -19.67
N GLY A 377 -11.86 5.00 -19.46
CA GLY A 377 -12.72 4.97 -18.29
C GLY A 377 -12.06 4.20 -17.16
N VAL A 378 -12.06 4.76 -15.96
CA VAL A 378 -11.54 4.12 -14.74
C VAL A 378 -12.60 3.14 -14.22
N VAL A 379 -12.23 1.89 -13.98
CA VAL A 379 -13.15 0.86 -13.47
C VAL A 379 -13.43 1.07 -11.98
N ASP A 380 -14.69 1.04 -11.57
CA ASP A 380 -15.06 1.21 -10.16
C ASP A 380 -15.04 -0.13 -9.40
N PHE A 381 -13.88 -0.53 -8.90
CA PHE A 381 -13.73 -1.76 -8.13
C PHE A 381 -14.37 -1.72 -6.72
N THR A 382 -14.92 -0.58 -6.32
CA THR A 382 -15.72 -0.47 -5.10
C THR A 382 -17.17 -0.91 -5.32
N LEU A 383 -17.60 -1.07 -6.59
CA LEU A 383 -18.92 -1.55 -6.97
C LEU A 383 -18.94 -3.10 -7.04
N PRO A 384 -19.70 -3.81 -6.20
CA PRO A 384 -19.68 -5.28 -6.15
C PRO A 384 -19.97 -5.97 -7.49
N ALA A 385 -20.84 -5.38 -8.34
CA ALA A 385 -21.20 -5.95 -9.64
C ALA A 385 -20.03 -6.01 -10.63
N VAL A 386 -18.98 -5.20 -10.45
CA VAL A 386 -17.78 -5.18 -11.30
C VAL A 386 -16.98 -6.48 -11.15
N ALA A 387 -16.99 -7.10 -9.98
CA ALA A 387 -16.11 -8.22 -9.68
C ALA A 387 -16.31 -9.41 -10.65
N ASP A 388 -17.54 -9.86 -10.85
CA ASP A 388 -17.82 -11.01 -11.74
C ASP A 388 -17.58 -10.66 -13.23
N TRP A 389 -17.85 -9.43 -13.63
CA TRP A 389 -17.59 -8.93 -14.98
C TRP A 389 -16.07 -8.90 -15.27
N TRP A 390 -15.27 -8.28 -14.39
CA TRP A 390 -13.81 -8.26 -14.50
C TRP A 390 -13.23 -9.68 -14.50
N GLY A 391 -13.68 -10.53 -13.58
CA GLY A 391 -13.26 -11.92 -13.48
C GLY A 391 -13.57 -12.75 -14.73
N ALA A 392 -14.66 -12.47 -15.44
CA ALA A 392 -14.99 -13.14 -16.69
C ALA A 392 -14.01 -12.77 -17.82
N TYR A 393 -13.60 -11.51 -17.89
CA TYR A 393 -12.55 -11.06 -18.83
C TYR A 393 -11.17 -11.60 -18.43
N GLN A 394 -10.83 -11.52 -17.14
CA GLN A 394 -9.57 -12.02 -16.59
C GLN A 394 -9.36 -13.51 -16.84
N GLN A 395 -10.42 -14.32 -16.94
CA GLN A 395 -10.32 -15.76 -17.17
C GLN A 395 -9.77 -16.11 -18.56
N LYS A 396 -9.95 -15.25 -19.57
CA LYS A 396 -9.50 -15.52 -20.94
C LYS A 396 -7.99 -15.79 -21.04
N PRO A 397 -7.09 -14.87 -20.62
CA PRO A 397 -5.66 -15.14 -20.67
C PRO A 397 -5.25 -16.29 -19.75
N ILE A 398 -5.99 -16.57 -18.66
CA ILE A 398 -5.75 -17.76 -17.80
C ILE A 398 -6.03 -19.04 -18.58
N ASP A 399 -7.13 -19.11 -19.35
CA ASP A 399 -7.50 -20.25 -20.18
C ASP A 399 -6.53 -20.42 -21.37
N ASP A 400 -5.86 -19.36 -21.79
CA ASP A 400 -4.77 -19.44 -22.75
C ASP A 400 -3.49 -20.03 -22.16
N GLY A 401 -3.27 -19.93 -20.84
CA GLY A 401 -2.17 -20.57 -20.13
C GLY A 401 -1.29 -19.69 -19.27
N ILE A 402 -1.64 -18.42 -19.02
CA ILE A 402 -0.87 -17.58 -18.09
C ILE A 402 -0.93 -18.10 -16.66
N ALA A 403 0.07 -17.74 -15.88
CA ALA A 403 0.24 -18.24 -14.52
C ALA A 403 -0.17 -17.24 -13.44
N GLY A 404 -0.20 -15.95 -13.75
CA GLY A 404 -0.50 -14.89 -12.79
C GLY A 404 -0.60 -13.51 -13.42
N PHE A 405 -0.76 -12.51 -12.56
CA PHE A 405 -0.96 -11.12 -12.93
C PHE A 405 0.06 -10.20 -12.29
N TRP A 406 0.22 -9.06 -12.91
CA TRP A 406 0.92 -7.89 -12.38
C TRP A 406 -0.05 -6.70 -12.53
N THR A 407 -0.58 -6.18 -11.40
CA THR A 407 -1.50 -5.05 -11.36
C THR A 407 -0.71 -3.76 -11.25
N ASP A 408 -0.69 -3.01 -12.33
CA ASP A 408 0.04 -1.76 -12.47
C ASP A 408 -0.90 -0.54 -12.50
N MET A 409 -0.39 0.66 -12.28
CA MET A 409 -1.12 1.93 -12.37
C MET A 409 -2.36 2.07 -11.46
N GLY A 410 -2.39 1.32 -10.35
CA GLY A 410 -3.55 1.26 -9.43
C GLY A 410 -3.65 2.40 -8.42
N GLU A 411 -2.91 3.46 -8.56
CA GLU A 411 -2.98 4.67 -7.69
C GLU A 411 -4.36 5.38 -7.74
N PRO A 412 -5.18 5.42 -8.76
CA PRO A 412 -5.12 5.28 -10.20
C PRO A 412 -4.70 6.60 -10.86
N ALA A 413 -3.56 6.98 -10.66
CA ALA A 413 -3.10 8.28 -11.12
C ALA A 413 -1.66 8.18 -11.55
N TRP A 414 -1.35 8.76 -12.64
CA TRP A 414 0.01 9.04 -13.02
C TRP A 414 0.22 10.55 -13.05
N SER A 415 1.44 10.99 -12.87
CA SER A 415 1.99 12.30 -13.15
C SER A 415 2.13 13.34 -12.03
N ASN A 416 1.36 13.38 -10.96
CA ASN A 416 1.68 14.28 -9.84
C ASN A 416 1.07 13.87 -8.50
N GLU A 417 1.66 14.31 -7.39
CA GLU A 417 1.21 13.96 -6.06
C GLU A 417 -0.07 14.69 -5.64
N GLU A 418 -0.36 15.83 -6.23
CA GLU A 418 -1.50 16.65 -5.81
C GLU A 418 -2.81 16.17 -6.43
N GLN A 419 -2.81 15.86 -7.71
CA GLN A 419 -3.92 15.26 -8.45
C GLN A 419 -5.30 15.84 -8.12
N THR A 420 -5.36 17.13 -7.84
CA THR A 420 -6.57 17.83 -7.38
C THR A 420 -7.70 17.75 -8.39
N GLU A 421 -7.37 17.66 -9.68
CA GLU A 421 -8.33 17.49 -10.78
C GLU A 421 -9.11 16.18 -10.70
N ARG A 422 -8.61 15.17 -9.97
CA ARG A 422 -9.22 13.85 -9.84
C ARG A 422 -10.13 13.71 -8.62
N LEU A 423 -10.11 14.69 -7.71
CA LEU A 423 -10.99 14.70 -6.55
C LEU A 423 -12.48 14.78 -6.93
N VAL A 424 -12.81 15.13 -8.18
CA VAL A 424 -14.17 15.06 -8.73
C VAL A 424 -14.63 13.63 -9.03
N MET A 425 -13.72 12.65 -9.06
CA MET A 425 -14.10 11.26 -9.25
C MET A 425 -14.97 10.78 -8.10
N LYS A 426 -16.10 10.17 -8.45
CA LYS A 426 -17.05 9.57 -7.50
C LYS A 426 -17.12 8.07 -7.75
N HIS A 427 -16.69 7.33 -6.76
CA HIS A 427 -16.81 5.88 -6.68
C HIS A 427 -18.12 5.47 -6.02
N HIS A 428 -18.47 4.20 -6.10
CA HIS A 428 -19.67 3.67 -5.44
C HIS A 428 -19.63 3.88 -3.91
N LEU A 429 -18.47 3.70 -3.28
CA LEU A 429 -18.30 3.83 -1.82
C LEU A 429 -17.98 5.24 -1.34
N GLY A 430 -17.69 6.21 -2.21
CA GLY A 430 -17.37 7.57 -1.78
C GLY A 430 -16.66 8.43 -2.83
N MET A 431 -16.22 9.59 -2.40
CA MET A 431 -15.43 10.49 -3.24
C MET A 431 -13.98 10.02 -3.31
N HIS A 432 -13.25 10.50 -4.31
CA HIS A 432 -11.90 10.02 -4.59
C HIS A 432 -10.88 10.33 -3.47
N ASP A 433 -11.06 11.41 -2.74
CA ASP A 433 -10.20 11.73 -1.59
C ASP A 433 -10.26 10.68 -0.46
N GLU A 434 -11.39 9.98 -0.32
CA GLU A 434 -11.58 8.85 0.59
C GLU A 434 -11.11 7.52 0.00
N ILE A 435 -11.32 7.31 -1.32
CA ILE A 435 -11.12 6.01 -1.98
C ILE A 435 -9.73 5.88 -2.62
N HIS A 436 -9.05 6.96 -2.91
CA HIS A 436 -7.77 6.99 -3.63
C HIS A 436 -6.75 5.97 -3.10
N ASN A 437 -6.42 6.01 -1.82
CA ASN A 437 -5.42 5.13 -1.24
C ASN A 437 -5.82 3.64 -1.22
N VAL A 438 -7.12 3.36 -1.26
CA VAL A 438 -7.65 1.98 -1.23
C VAL A 438 -8.11 1.47 -2.60
N TYR A 439 -8.03 2.28 -3.63
CA TYR A 439 -8.47 1.90 -4.97
C TYR A 439 -7.70 0.66 -5.49
N GLY A 440 -6.37 0.69 -5.46
CA GLY A 440 -5.54 -0.46 -5.84
C GLY A 440 -5.84 -1.70 -5.00
N LEU A 441 -6.03 -1.54 -3.68
CA LEU A 441 -6.39 -2.63 -2.77
C LEU A 441 -7.73 -3.28 -3.14
N THR A 442 -8.75 -2.48 -3.52
CA THR A 442 -10.06 -3.00 -3.93
C THR A 442 -9.98 -3.77 -5.24
N TRP A 443 -9.15 -3.31 -6.17
CA TRP A 443 -8.86 -4.01 -7.40
C TRP A 443 -8.11 -5.33 -7.16
N ASP A 444 -7.05 -5.31 -6.36
CA ASP A 444 -6.28 -6.51 -5.98
C ASP A 444 -7.16 -7.58 -5.35
N LYS A 445 -8.10 -7.16 -4.50
CA LYS A 445 -9.11 -8.05 -3.92
C LYS A 445 -9.96 -8.72 -4.99
N VAL A 446 -10.48 -7.95 -5.95
CA VAL A 446 -11.30 -8.48 -7.05
C VAL A 446 -10.49 -9.48 -7.89
N VAL A 447 -9.27 -9.13 -8.29
CA VAL A 447 -8.39 -10.01 -9.10
C VAL A 447 -8.16 -11.34 -8.39
N LYS A 448 -7.79 -11.30 -7.10
CA LYS A 448 -7.56 -12.53 -6.31
C LYS A 448 -8.82 -13.37 -6.14
N GLU A 449 -9.91 -12.77 -5.66
CA GLU A 449 -11.14 -13.50 -5.34
C GLU A 449 -11.75 -14.13 -6.59
N GLN A 450 -11.71 -13.43 -7.72
CA GLN A 450 -12.18 -13.97 -9.01
C GLN A 450 -11.26 -15.06 -9.55
N PHE A 451 -9.94 -14.93 -9.37
CA PHE A 451 -9.01 -16.01 -9.72
C PHE A 451 -9.31 -17.27 -8.92
N GLU A 452 -9.42 -17.19 -7.61
CA GLU A 452 -9.67 -18.34 -6.73
C GLU A 452 -11.04 -18.97 -6.97
N LYS A 453 -12.07 -18.16 -7.17
CA LYS A 453 -13.44 -18.62 -7.51
C LYS A 453 -13.47 -19.47 -8.76
N ARG A 454 -12.69 -19.09 -9.79
CA ARG A 454 -12.67 -19.76 -11.10
C ARG A 454 -11.59 -20.84 -11.22
N ASN A 455 -10.55 -20.79 -10.36
CA ASN A 455 -9.41 -21.69 -10.38
C ASN A 455 -9.11 -22.27 -8.98
N PRO A 456 -10.03 -23.00 -8.34
CA PRO A 456 -9.97 -23.36 -6.92
C PRO A 456 -8.78 -24.24 -6.53
N ASN A 457 -8.12 -24.88 -7.50
CA ASN A 457 -6.96 -25.78 -7.28
C ASN A 457 -5.61 -25.09 -7.57
N ARG A 458 -5.61 -23.76 -7.78
CA ARG A 458 -4.41 -23.00 -8.08
C ARG A 458 -4.22 -21.88 -7.05
N ARG A 459 -2.98 -21.68 -6.59
CA ARG A 459 -2.64 -20.48 -5.85
C ARG A 459 -2.54 -19.31 -6.81
N VAL A 460 -3.14 -18.18 -6.44
CA VAL A 460 -2.97 -16.94 -7.20
C VAL A 460 -1.52 -16.46 -7.09
N PHE A 461 -1.01 -15.93 -8.18
CA PHE A 461 0.11 -15.00 -8.15
C PHE A 461 -0.36 -13.67 -8.72
N GLN A 462 -0.19 -12.64 -7.92
CA GLN A 462 -0.49 -11.27 -8.28
C GLN A 462 0.53 -10.37 -7.61
N MET A 463 1.13 -9.46 -8.36
CA MET A 463 2.06 -8.44 -7.85
C MET A 463 1.49 -7.06 -8.15
N THR A 464 1.44 -6.17 -7.15
CA THR A 464 0.80 -4.86 -7.29
C THR A 464 1.76 -3.70 -7.10
N ARG A 465 1.53 -2.61 -7.87
CA ARG A 465 2.23 -1.34 -7.68
C ARG A 465 1.61 -0.54 -6.54
N ALA A 466 0.30 -0.38 -6.55
CA ALA A 466 -0.41 0.48 -5.61
C ALA A 466 -1.34 -0.29 -4.69
N ALA A 467 -1.29 0.01 -3.40
CA ALA A 467 -2.16 -0.61 -2.41
C ALA A 467 -2.20 0.18 -1.09
N PHE A 468 -3.03 -0.32 -0.16
CA PHE A 468 -3.17 0.16 1.21
C PHE A 468 -2.88 -0.96 2.22
N ALA A 469 -2.86 -0.62 3.50
CA ALA A 469 -2.80 -1.61 4.59
C ALA A 469 -3.82 -2.74 4.38
N GLY A 470 -3.41 -3.98 4.61
CA GLY A 470 -4.24 -5.17 4.34
C GLY A 470 -3.97 -5.83 2.98
N LEU A 471 -3.09 -5.25 2.14
CA LEU A 471 -2.75 -5.79 0.82
C LEU A 471 -2.20 -7.22 0.88
N GLN A 472 -1.54 -7.59 1.97
CA GLN A 472 -0.94 -8.92 2.15
C GLN A 472 -1.94 -10.07 2.00
N ARG A 473 -3.23 -9.79 2.16
CA ARG A 473 -4.32 -10.76 1.96
C ARG A 473 -4.57 -11.11 0.50
N TYR A 474 -4.10 -10.26 -0.42
CA TYR A 474 -4.52 -10.32 -1.82
C TYR A 474 -3.35 -10.41 -2.79
N THR A 475 -2.20 -9.82 -2.48
CA THR A 475 -1.16 -9.56 -3.47
C THR A 475 0.24 -9.56 -2.85
N PHE A 476 1.25 -9.53 -3.73
CA PHE A 476 2.66 -9.31 -3.44
C PHE A 476 3.07 -7.90 -3.90
N GLY A 477 4.20 -7.39 -3.43
CA GLY A 477 4.64 -6.04 -3.74
C GLY A 477 5.88 -5.97 -4.62
N TRP A 478 6.08 -4.81 -5.26
CA TRP A 478 7.38 -4.32 -5.68
C TRP A 478 7.45 -2.81 -5.44
N THR A 479 8.63 -2.24 -5.45
CA THR A 479 8.84 -0.84 -5.05
C THR A 479 8.55 0.18 -6.16
N GLY A 480 7.83 -0.24 -7.20
CA GLY A 480 7.52 0.60 -8.35
C GLY A 480 8.77 0.92 -9.18
N ASP A 481 8.69 1.98 -9.96
CA ASP A 481 9.64 2.37 -10.99
C ASP A 481 10.89 3.03 -10.38
N CYS A 482 11.76 2.24 -9.74
CA CYS A 482 12.99 2.75 -9.16
C CYS A 482 14.01 3.11 -10.28
N GLY A 483 14.73 4.22 -10.11
CA GLY A 483 15.72 4.65 -11.10
C GLY A 483 16.96 3.78 -11.15
N ASN A 484 17.64 3.75 -12.30
CA ASN A 484 18.99 3.25 -12.44
C ASN A 484 20.00 4.41 -12.54
N GLY A 485 19.47 5.64 -12.73
CA GLY A 485 20.25 6.83 -12.99
C GLY A 485 20.72 6.91 -14.46
N ASP A 486 20.97 8.13 -14.92
CA ASP A 486 21.51 8.37 -16.26
C ASP A 486 23.00 8.03 -16.36
N ASP A 487 23.64 7.73 -15.22
CA ASP A 487 25.01 7.30 -15.11
C ASP A 487 25.22 6.26 -14.00
N VAL A 488 26.38 5.59 -14.04
CA VAL A 488 26.76 4.55 -13.07
C VAL A 488 26.72 5.05 -11.63
N THR A 489 27.09 6.32 -11.38
CA THR A 489 27.16 6.90 -10.03
C THR A 489 25.76 7.02 -9.42
N GLN A 490 24.80 7.51 -10.18
CA GLN A 490 23.40 7.59 -9.76
C GLN A 490 22.82 6.19 -9.53
N GLY A 491 23.11 5.23 -10.41
CA GLY A 491 22.66 3.84 -10.30
C GLY A 491 23.07 3.16 -8.99
N TRP A 492 24.29 3.42 -8.48
CA TRP A 492 24.72 2.95 -7.16
C TRP A 492 23.88 3.52 -6.02
N GLY A 493 23.57 4.82 -6.08
CA GLY A 493 22.70 5.48 -5.12
C GLY A 493 21.29 4.90 -5.12
N GLN A 494 20.74 4.63 -6.29
CA GLN A 494 19.42 4.02 -6.46
C GLN A 494 19.37 2.59 -5.90
N MET A 495 20.37 1.76 -6.20
CA MET A 495 20.47 0.43 -5.61
C MET A 495 20.54 0.48 -4.09
N ALA A 496 21.37 1.36 -3.53
CA ALA A 496 21.50 1.51 -2.08
C ALA A 496 20.18 1.96 -1.42
N ASN A 497 19.40 2.81 -2.10
CA ASN A 497 18.09 3.26 -1.63
C ASN A 497 17.06 2.12 -1.53
N GLN A 498 17.13 1.10 -2.41
CA GLN A 498 16.18 -0.01 -2.38
C GLN A 498 16.29 -0.87 -1.11
N ILE A 499 17.45 -0.94 -0.48
CA ILE A 499 17.64 -1.75 0.73
C ILE A 499 16.73 -1.29 1.89
N PRO A 500 16.77 -0.03 2.34
CA PRO A 500 15.86 0.43 3.41
C PRO A 500 14.38 0.42 2.97
N VAL A 501 14.07 0.65 1.69
CA VAL A 501 12.70 0.59 1.19
C VAL A 501 12.13 -0.82 1.31
N LEU A 502 12.86 -1.84 0.86
CA LEU A 502 12.46 -3.25 0.96
C LEU A 502 12.33 -3.72 2.40
N LEU A 503 13.29 -3.36 3.27
CA LEU A 503 13.23 -3.68 4.71
C LEU A 503 12.02 -3.04 5.37
N SER A 504 11.75 -1.77 5.06
CA SER A 504 10.60 -1.04 5.60
C SER A 504 9.27 -1.60 5.09
N ALA A 505 9.21 -2.03 3.82
CA ALA A 505 8.05 -2.73 3.27
C ALA A 505 7.76 -4.02 4.06
N GLY A 506 8.78 -4.81 4.37
CA GLY A 506 8.66 -6.00 5.22
C GLY A 506 8.11 -5.69 6.61
N LEU A 507 8.58 -4.61 7.27
CA LEU A 507 8.06 -4.14 8.54
C LEU A 507 6.61 -3.62 8.45
N GLY A 508 6.16 -3.20 7.26
CA GLY A 508 4.77 -2.85 6.94
C GLY A 508 3.89 -4.05 6.56
N ILE A 509 4.34 -5.28 6.80
CA ILE A 509 3.64 -6.55 6.45
C ILE A 509 3.47 -6.73 4.93
N ILE A 510 4.53 -6.40 4.18
CA ILE A 510 4.69 -6.79 2.78
C ILE A 510 5.88 -7.76 2.67
N PRO A 511 5.74 -8.98 3.19
CA PRO A 511 6.89 -9.90 3.33
C PRO A 511 7.40 -10.43 1.98
N PHE A 512 6.55 -10.41 0.95
CA PHE A 512 6.88 -10.85 -0.40
C PHE A 512 6.94 -9.65 -1.32
N THR A 513 8.11 -9.05 -1.40
CA THR A 513 8.36 -7.86 -2.22
C THR A 513 9.67 -7.97 -2.98
N THR A 514 9.83 -7.14 -3.99
CA THR A 514 11.06 -6.95 -4.78
C THR A 514 11.18 -5.47 -5.17
N CYS A 515 12.32 -5.08 -5.70
CA CYS A 515 12.46 -3.90 -6.55
C CYS A 515 12.61 -4.34 -8.02
N ASP A 516 12.60 -3.40 -8.94
CA ASP A 516 13.05 -3.63 -10.30
C ASP A 516 14.58 -3.76 -10.27
N ILE A 517 15.03 -5.03 -10.31
CA ILE A 517 16.47 -5.33 -10.30
C ILE A 517 17.05 -4.80 -11.60
N THR A 518 18.12 -4.05 -11.50
CA THR A 518 18.80 -3.22 -12.49
C THR A 518 18.30 -1.76 -12.55
N GLY A 519 17.22 -1.42 -11.83
CA GLY A 519 16.50 -0.16 -11.96
C GLY A 519 15.59 -0.13 -13.19
N TYR A 520 14.44 0.51 -13.06
CA TYR A 520 13.46 0.62 -14.16
C TYR A 520 13.83 1.72 -15.13
N CYS A 521 14.12 2.92 -14.64
CA CYS A 521 14.36 4.10 -15.44
C CYS A 521 15.83 4.31 -15.80
N GLY A 522 16.07 4.85 -16.97
CA GLY A 522 17.37 5.30 -17.45
C GLY A 522 17.86 4.51 -18.66
N ASP A 523 18.57 5.16 -19.55
CA ASP A 523 19.17 4.53 -20.72
C ASP A 523 20.45 3.76 -20.37
N ILE A 524 20.69 2.64 -21.04
CA ILE A 524 21.96 1.91 -20.97
C ILE A 524 22.65 2.04 -22.32
N GLU A 525 23.48 3.07 -22.48
CA GLU A 525 24.25 3.28 -23.69
C GLU A 525 25.52 2.43 -23.74
N ASP A 526 26.15 2.20 -22.57
CA ASP A 526 27.40 1.45 -22.43
C ASP A 526 27.23 0.28 -21.44
N TYR A 527 26.85 -0.88 -21.96
CA TYR A 527 26.68 -2.10 -21.17
C TYR A 527 27.95 -2.55 -20.41
N PRO A 528 29.16 -2.51 -21.00
CA PRO A 528 30.40 -2.76 -20.27
C PRO A 528 30.63 -1.83 -19.08
N ALA A 529 30.35 -0.54 -19.19
CA ALA A 529 30.47 0.40 -18.07
C ALA A 529 29.52 0.09 -16.93
N MET A 530 28.35 -0.44 -17.23
CA MET A 530 27.34 -0.84 -16.26
C MET A 530 27.55 -2.23 -15.65
N ALA A 531 28.50 -3.02 -16.13
CA ALA A 531 28.65 -4.44 -15.80
C ALA A 531 28.83 -4.73 -14.30
N GLU A 532 29.59 -3.91 -13.57
CA GLU A 532 29.75 -4.10 -12.12
C GLU A 532 28.47 -3.75 -11.36
N LEU A 533 27.86 -2.60 -11.65
CA LEU A 533 26.58 -2.20 -11.02
C LEU A 533 25.50 -3.27 -11.27
N TYR A 534 25.36 -3.73 -12.52
CA TYR A 534 24.46 -4.81 -12.88
C TYR A 534 24.72 -6.07 -12.03
N THR A 535 25.97 -6.49 -11.92
CA THR A 535 26.36 -7.63 -11.10
C THR A 535 25.90 -7.46 -9.64
N ARG A 536 26.08 -6.29 -9.05
CA ARG A 536 25.68 -6.02 -7.65
C ARG A 536 24.15 -6.00 -7.49
N TRP A 537 23.42 -5.43 -8.44
CA TRP A 537 21.97 -5.51 -8.46
C TRP A 537 21.46 -6.98 -8.45
N ILE A 538 22.04 -7.86 -9.30
CA ILE A 538 21.66 -9.27 -9.31
C ILE A 538 22.04 -9.98 -8.01
N GLN A 539 23.21 -9.68 -7.44
CA GLN A 539 23.64 -10.22 -6.14
C GLN A 539 22.66 -9.82 -5.02
N MET A 540 22.25 -8.55 -4.95
CA MET A 540 21.23 -8.08 -4.00
C MET A 540 19.90 -8.78 -4.27
N GLY A 541 19.47 -8.82 -5.52
CA GLY A 541 18.21 -9.44 -5.94
C GLY A 541 18.10 -10.93 -5.64
N ALA A 542 19.22 -11.64 -5.51
CA ALA A 542 19.23 -13.06 -5.12
C ALA A 542 18.67 -13.27 -3.70
N PHE A 543 18.72 -12.27 -2.84
CA PHE A 543 18.20 -12.32 -1.47
C PHE A 543 16.79 -11.74 -1.33
N ASN A 544 16.25 -11.09 -2.36
CA ASN A 544 14.85 -10.63 -2.33
C ASN A 544 13.91 -11.85 -2.35
N PRO A 545 12.80 -11.84 -1.62
CA PRO A 545 11.81 -12.92 -1.69
C PRO A 545 11.33 -13.18 -3.11
N LEU A 546 10.92 -12.13 -3.81
CA LEU A 546 10.69 -12.13 -5.26
C LEU A 546 11.93 -11.55 -5.95
N SER A 547 12.23 -11.99 -7.18
CA SER A 547 13.39 -11.50 -7.93
C SER A 547 13.02 -11.33 -9.39
N ARG A 548 12.85 -10.09 -9.82
CA ARG A 548 12.49 -9.75 -11.19
C ARG A 548 13.46 -8.71 -11.73
N ILE A 549 14.15 -9.04 -12.82
CA ILE A 549 14.80 -8.02 -13.66
C ILE A 549 13.70 -7.30 -14.43
N HIS A 550 13.72 -5.98 -14.42
CA HIS A 550 12.80 -5.16 -15.20
C HIS A 550 13.43 -3.82 -15.52
N HIS A 551 13.19 -3.35 -16.75
CA HIS A 551 13.67 -2.05 -17.21
C HIS A 551 12.68 -1.48 -18.25
N GLU A 552 12.58 -0.16 -18.34
CA GLU A 552 11.68 0.52 -19.25
C GLU A 552 12.04 0.39 -20.73
N GLY A 553 11.06 0.64 -21.58
CA GLY A 553 11.24 0.81 -23.02
C GLY A 553 11.88 -0.38 -23.72
N ASN A 554 12.76 -0.05 -24.68
CA ASN A 554 13.47 -1.03 -25.50
C ASN A 554 14.78 -1.53 -24.90
N VAL A 555 15.12 -1.11 -23.70
CA VAL A 555 16.40 -1.44 -23.08
C VAL A 555 16.39 -2.90 -22.63
N ALA A 556 17.29 -3.67 -23.20
CA ALA A 556 17.48 -5.07 -22.86
C ALA A 556 18.40 -5.21 -21.64
N VAL A 557 18.02 -6.06 -20.69
CA VAL A 557 18.77 -6.22 -19.41
C VAL A 557 19.02 -7.69 -19.05
N GLU A 558 19.08 -8.55 -20.05
CA GLU A 558 19.41 -9.95 -19.85
C GLU A 558 20.89 -10.12 -19.47
N PRO A 559 21.25 -11.12 -18.65
CA PRO A 559 22.60 -11.27 -18.08
C PRO A 559 23.75 -11.28 -19.10
N TRP A 560 23.51 -11.79 -20.30
CA TRP A 560 24.53 -11.96 -21.35
C TRP A 560 24.85 -10.68 -22.13
N LEU A 561 24.20 -9.58 -21.86
CA LEU A 561 24.44 -8.30 -22.54
C LEU A 561 25.57 -7.48 -21.91
N PHE A 562 25.89 -7.74 -20.65
CA PHE A 562 26.85 -6.98 -19.84
C PHE A 562 28.29 -7.55 -19.89
N GLY A 563 28.57 -8.50 -20.79
CA GLY A 563 29.87 -9.14 -20.95
C GLY A 563 30.00 -10.46 -20.18
N GLU A 564 30.99 -11.25 -20.57
CA GLU A 564 31.17 -12.65 -20.09
C GLU A 564 31.36 -12.74 -18.56
N GLU A 565 32.08 -11.80 -17.95
CA GLU A 565 32.30 -11.78 -16.50
C GLU A 565 31.02 -11.46 -15.74
N ALA A 566 30.26 -10.46 -16.19
CA ALA A 566 28.97 -10.10 -15.60
C ALA A 566 27.95 -11.25 -15.76
N GLU A 567 27.89 -11.89 -16.94
CA GLU A 567 27.03 -13.08 -17.16
C GLU A 567 27.38 -14.20 -16.18
N LYS A 568 28.67 -14.51 -16.01
CA LYS A 568 29.14 -15.55 -15.09
C LYS A 568 28.77 -15.23 -13.64
N ASN A 569 28.97 -13.97 -13.20
CA ASN A 569 28.68 -13.54 -11.85
C ASN A 569 27.15 -13.49 -11.59
N ALA A 570 26.38 -13.03 -12.56
CA ALA A 570 24.92 -13.03 -12.49
C ALA A 570 24.38 -14.47 -12.40
N LYS A 571 24.88 -15.38 -13.24
CA LYS A 571 24.54 -16.81 -13.18
C LYS A 571 24.81 -17.39 -11.79
N ALA A 572 25.99 -17.14 -11.23
CA ALA A 572 26.36 -17.64 -9.90
C ALA A 572 25.43 -17.12 -8.79
N ALA A 573 25.04 -15.83 -8.85
CA ALA A 573 24.11 -15.22 -7.90
C ALA A 573 22.68 -15.78 -8.05
N ILE A 574 22.22 -15.97 -9.27
CA ILE A 574 20.91 -16.60 -9.55
C ILE A 574 20.92 -18.05 -9.07
N GLU A 575 21.96 -18.84 -9.37
CA GLU A 575 22.10 -20.21 -8.87
C GLU A 575 22.12 -20.27 -7.32
N LEU A 576 22.73 -19.28 -6.65
CA LEU A 576 22.67 -19.14 -5.20
C LEU A 576 21.22 -18.99 -4.71
N LYS A 577 20.42 -18.12 -5.36
CA LYS A 577 19.00 -17.98 -5.04
C LYS A 577 18.27 -19.32 -5.11
N TYR A 578 18.50 -20.10 -6.17
CA TYR A 578 17.86 -21.41 -6.32
C TYR A 578 18.32 -22.42 -5.25
N ARG A 579 19.58 -22.37 -4.82
CA ARG A 579 20.05 -23.17 -3.68
C ARG A 579 19.39 -22.75 -2.37
N LEU A 580 19.06 -21.46 -2.21
CA LEU A 580 18.37 -20.91 -1.05
C LEU A 580 16.84 -21.10 -1.09
N LEU A 581 16.25 -21.55 -2.22
CA LEU A 581 14.80 -21.71 -2.34
C LEU A 581 14.15 -22.54 -1.22
N PRO A 582 14.71 -23.66 -0.75
CA PRO A 582 14.13 -24.40 0.38
C PRO A 582 14.08 -23.54 1.67
N TYR A 583 15.13 -22.76 1.91
CA TYR A 583 15.18 -21.80 3.02
C TYR A 583 14.15 -20.69 2.85
N ILE A 584 14.14 -20.00 1.71
CA ILE A 584 13.19 -18.93 1.38
C ILE A 584 11.74 -19.43 1.49
N TYR A 585 11.43 -20.64 0.98
CA TYR A 585 10.08 -21.20 1.04
C TYR A 585 9.64 -21.56 2.46
N THR A 586 10.59 -21.97 3.33
CA THR A 586 10.32 -22.22 4.74
C THR A 586 9.95 -20.93 5.47
N TYR A 587 10.73 -19.86 5.26
CA TYR A 587 10.41 -18.55 5.83
C TYR A 587 9.19 -17.88 5.19
N ALA A 588 8.91 -18.18 3.91
CA ALA A 588 7.65 -17.78 3.29
C ALA A 588 6.44 -18.40 4.01
N ARG A 589 6.57 -19.65 4.52
CA ARG A 589 5.52 -20.26 5.34
C ARG A 589 5.39 -19.54 6.71
N GLU A 590 6.49 -19.20 7.36
CA GLU A 590 6.47 -18.42 8.60
C GLU A 590 5.82 -17.05 8.37
N ALA A 591 6.21 -16.35 7.30
CA ALA A 591 5.61 -15.07 6.92
C ALA A 591 4.10 -15.18 6.65
N HIS A 592 3.65 -16.22 5.97
CA HIS A 592 2.23 -16.50 5.76
C HIS A 592 1.47 -16.70 7.08
N GLU A 593 2.07 -17.32 8.08
CA GLU A 593 1.42 -17.61 9.36
C GLU A 593 1.46 -16.43 10.33
N THR A 594 2.52 -15.62 10.29
CA THR A 594 2.84 -14.64 11.33
C THR A 594 2.94 -13.20 10.81
N GLY A 595 3.09 -13.00 9.50
CA GLY A 595 3.38 -11.70 8.89
C GLY A 595 4.83 -11.22 9.04
N LEU A 596 5.71 -12.01 9.65
CA LEU A 596 7.12 -11.64 9.79
C LEU A 596 7.80 -11.57 8.42
N PRO A 597 8.68 -10.57 8.19
CA PRO A 597 9.45 -10.47 6.95
C PRO A 597 10.44 -11.64 6.81
N LEU A 598 10.82 -11.92 5.55
CA LEU A 598 11.84 -12.92 5.21
C LEU A 598 13.25 -12.37 5.44
#